data_c33b8ec9ebaa4d92b17a3f5cbc2d1849
#
_entry.id   c33b8ec9ebaa4d92b17a3f5cbc2d1849
#
_cell.length_a   1.000
_cell.length_b   1.000
_cell.length_c   1.000
_cell.angle_alpha   90.00
_cell.angle_beta   90.00
_cell.angle_gamma   90.00
#
_symmetry.space_group_name_H-M   'P 1'
#
loop_
_entity.id
_entity.type
_entity.pdbx_description
1 polymer ?
#
loop_
_entity_poly.entity_id
_entity_poly.type
_entity_poly.pdbx_seq_one_letter_code
_entity_poly.pdbx_strand_id
1 'polypeptide(L)'
;MKKIYMTKHLRGAIAATALAALSSGAFAANVLPGNWDAISTSGFVGVLRASSPWVSGAALGAQSSIVDGTFLPEQTTWNQGSWWWDEDPTVNASPVVTTIHLNQLYTIDSFVVQADDNDTYRLEYWDGTAWQLAWDIPTLLSFGLVTRSSGVLSNFTTDFLRFTATGGDNYYGVSEIQAFGVAAVPEPEIYAMLGIGLGLMGFIARRRKQQAA
;
A
#
# COMPACT_ATOMS: atom_id res chain seq x y z
N MET A 1 -52.53 -22.60 -48.48
CA MET A 1 -51.25 -22.89 -47.75
C MET A 1 -50.44 -21.60 -47.61
N LYS A 2 -50.39 -21.01 -46.41
CA LYS A 2 -49.61 -19.79 -46.13
C LYS A 2 -48.27 -20.21 -45.54
N LYS A 3 -47.16 -19.92 -46.22
CA LYS A 3 -45.80 -20.11 -45.69
C LYS A 3 -45.46 -18.96 -44.74
N ILE A 4 -45.20 -19.28 -43.48
CA ILE A 4 -44.73 -18.38 -42.46
C ILE A 4 -43.22 -18.21 -42.63
N TYR A 5 -42.76 -17.02 -42.99
CA TYR A 5 -41.34 -16.68 -42.95
C TYR A 5 -40.97 -16.27 -41.51
N MET A 6 -40.28 -17.13 -40.82
CA MET A 6 -39.74 -16.84 -39.50
C MET A 6 -38.40 -16.08 -39.63
N THR A 7 -38.37 -14.91 -39.08
CA THR A 7 -37.36 -13.88 -39.19
C THR A 7 -36.00 -14.26 -38.53
N LYS A 8 -34.90 -14.02 -39.28
CA LYS A 8 -33.51 -14.28 -38.90
C LYS A 8 -32.89 -13.18 -38.02
N HIS A 9 -33.64 -12.51 -37.15
CA HIS A 9 -33.14 -11.33 -36.40
C HIS A 9 -32.79 -11.55 -34.94
N LEU A 10 -32.67 -12.80 -34.46
CA LEU A 10 -32.44 -13.06 -33.03
C LEU A 10 -31.04 -13.61 -32.67
N ARG A 11 -30.03 -13.42 -33.50
CA ARG A 11 -28.67 -13.92 -33.21
C ARG A 11 -27.60 -12.84 -32.98
N GLY A 12 -27.99 -11.57 -33.03
CA GLY A 12 -27.02 -10.43 -32.87
C GLY A 12 -26.92 -9.83 -31.48
N ALA A 13 -27.80 -10.16 -30.54
CA ALA A 13 -27.94 -9.41 -29.27
C ALA A 13 -27.20 -10.01 -28.05
N ILE A 14 -26.60 -11.20 -28.19
CA ILE A 14 -25.99 -11.89 -27.02
C ILE A 14 -24.50 -11.58 -26.84
N ALA A 15 -23.81 -11.04 -27.84
CA ALA A 15 -22.38 -10.77 -27.76
C ALA A 15 -21.98 -9.44 -27.09
N ALA A 16 -22.94 -8.51 -26.93
CA ALA A 16 -22.66 -7.17 -26.37
C ALA A 16 -22.79 -7.08 -24.84
N THR A 17 -23.43 -8.06 -24.20
CA THR A 17 -23.74 -7.99 -22.76
C THR A 17 -22.65 -8.60 -21.87
N ALA A 18 -21.68 -9.32 -22.43
CA ALA A 18 -20.64 -10.01 -21.65
C ALA A 18 -19.41 -9.11 -21.34
N LEU A 19 -19.28 -7.94 -21.95
CA LEU A 19 -18.07 -7.08 -21.79
C LEU A 19 -18.26 -5.97 -20.72
N ALA A 20 -19.45 -5.80 -20.20
CA ALA A 20 -19.75 -4.73 -19.20
C ALA A 20 -19.57 -5.20 -17.73
N ALA A 21 -19.25 -6.46 -17.48
CA ALA A 21 -19.23 -7.03 -16.13
C ALA A 21 -17.82 -7.15 -15.48
N LEU A 22 -16.78 -6.60 -16.09
CA LEU A 22 -15.40 -6.75 -15.58
C LEU A 22 -14.78 -5.47 -15.00
N SER A 23 -15.54 -4.39 -14.85
CA SER A 23 -15.10 -3.28 -14.01
C SER A 23 -15.64 -3.46 -12.59
N SER A 24 -15.26 -4.51 -11.90
CA SER A 24 -15.25 -4.48 -10.44
C SER A 24 -14.20 -3.43 -10.05
N GLY A 25 -14.64 -2.24 -9.66
CA GLY A 25 -13.72 -1.26 -9.07
C GLY A 25 -12.94 -1.98 -7.98
N ALA A 26 -11.63 -2.09 -8.12
CA ALA A 26 -10.79 -2.61 -7.04
C ALA A 26 -10.94 -1.61 -5.89
N PHE A 27 -11.51 -2.05 -4.77
CA PHE A 27 -11.50 -1.27 -3.55
C PHE A 27 -10.05 -1.18 -3.08
N ALA A 28 -9.64 -0.01 -2.61
CA ALA A 28 -8.34 0.14 -1.97
C ALA A 28 -8.22 -0.85 -0.81
N ALA A 29 -7.22 -1.70 -0.86
CA ALA A 29 -6.90 -2.66 0.19
C ALA A 29 -5.57 -2.27 0.82
N ASN A 30 -5.28 -2.71 2.05
CA ASN A 30 -3.94 -2.60 2.61
C ASN A 30 -2.99 -3.45 1.74
N VAL A 31 -2.08 -2.77 1.04
CA VAL A 31 -1.17 -3.41 0.07
C VAL A 31 0.16 -3.85 0.69
N LEU A 32 0.42 -3.57 1.98
CA LEU A 32 1.71 -3.89 2.59
C LEU A 32 1.85 -5.36 3.01
N PRO A 33 0.86 -6.02 3.66
CA PRO A 33 1.05 -7.37 4.16
C PRO A 33 1.42 -8.37 3.06
N GLY A 34 2.64 -8.95 3.17
CA GLY A 34 3.14 -9.95 2.22
C GLY A 34 3.54 -9.43 0.83
N ASN A 35 3.51 -8.12 0.61
CA ASN A 35 3.82 -7.49 -0.69
C ASN A 35 5.07 -6.60 -0.64
N TRP A 36 6.04 -6.96 0.15
CA TRP A 36 7.33 -6.27 0.23
C TRP A 36 8.49 -7.27 0.02
N ASP A 37 9.56 -6.80 -0.62
CA ASP A 37 10.79 -7.56 -0.85
C ASP A 37 11.80 -7.33 0.26
N ALA A 38 11.85 -6.11 0.79
CA ALA A 38 12.79 -5.75 1.83
C ALA A 38 12.25 -4.63 2.74
N ILE A 39 12.61 -4.70 4.02
CA ILE A 39 12.50 -3.60 4.97
C ILE A 39 13.90 -3.35 5.50
N SER A 40 14.39 -2.12 5.40
CA SER A 40 15.71 -1.73 5.89
C SER A 40 15.60 -0.52 6.82
N THR A 41 16.42 -0.50 7.86
CA THR A 41 16.48 0.63 8.79
C THR A 41 17.92 1.10 8.93
N SER A 42 18.14 2.41 8.77
CA SER A 42 19.38 3.08 9.17
C SER A 42 19.25 3.59 10.62
N GLY A 43 20.35 3.65 11.33
CA GLY A 43 20.36 4.02 12.75
C GLY A 43 20.15 2.82 13.69
N PHE A 44 20.14 3.11 14.99
CA PHE A 44 20.02 2.07 16.01
C PHE A 44 18.59 2.01 16.56
N VAL A 45 18.05 0.82 16.61
CA VAL A 45 16.71 0.53 17.16
C VAL A 45 16.85 -0.41 18.35
N GLY A 46 15.90 -0.34 19.29
CA GLY A 46 15.93 -1.18 20.48
C GLY A 46 17.03 -0.82 21.48
N VAL A 47 17.66 0.36 21.34
CA VAL A 47 18.71 0.85 22.24
C VAL A 47 18.25 2.14 22.87
N LEU A 48 18.28 2.20 24.19
CA LEU A 48 17.94 3.38 24.98
C LEU A 48 19.19 3.96 25.64
N ARG A 49 19.20 5.28 25.85
CA ARG A 49 20.23 5.94 26.67
C ARG A 49 20.24 5.35 28.08
N ALA A 50 21.42 5.27 28.69
CA ALA A 50 21.61 4.64 30.00
C ALA A 50 20.76 5.25 31.13
N SER A 51 20.41 6.54 31.02
CA SER A 51 19.57 7.27 31.98
C SER A 51 18.08 7.22 31.67
N SER A 52 17.67 6.48 30.63
CA SER A 52 16.27 6.42 30.23
C SER A 52 15.41 5.78 31.33
N PRO A 53 14.26 6.39 31.69
CA PRO A 53 13.31 5.77 32.60
C PRO A 53 12.59 4.56 31.99
N TRP A 54 12.70 4.36 30.66
CA TRP A 54 12.01 3.33 29.87
C TRP A 54 12.82 2.05 29.63
N VAL A 55 13.99 1.92 30.28
CA VAL A 55 14.87 0.74 30.12
C VAL A 55 14.22 -0.53 30.64
N SER A 56 13.40 -0.43 31.71
CA SER A 56 12.73 -1.60 32.30
C SER A 56 11.50 -2.00 31.49
N GLY A 57 11.46 -3.23 31.06
CA GLY A 57 10.32 -3.80 30.32
C GLY A 57 10.30 -3.48 28.82
N ALA A 58 11.33 -2.83 28.30
CA ALA A 58 11.44 -2.62 26.87
C ALA A 58 11.49 -3.93 26.08
N ALA A 59 10.64 -4.08 25.08
CA ALA A 59 10.59 -5.23 24.20
C ALA A 59 10.52 -4.75 22.75
N LEU A 60 11.56 -5.00 21.96
CA LEU A 60 11.60 -4.61 20.54
C LEU A 60 10.77 -5.60 19.72
N GLY A 61 9.83 -5.06 18.94
CA GLY A 61 9.08 -5.82 17.93
C GLY A 61 9.98 -6.27 16.76
N ALA A 62 9.50 -7.19 15.96
CA ALA A 62 10.17 -7.54 14.71
C ALA A 62 10.03 -6.38 13.71
N GLN A 63 11.05 -6.15 12.88
CA GLN A 63 10.96 -5.11 11.85
C GLN A 63 9.79 -5.32 10.88
N SER A 64 9.49 -6.59 10.56
CA SER A 64 8.38 -6.95 9.67
C SER A 64 7.00 -6.74 10.29
N SER A 65 6.90 -6.63 11.63
CA SER A 65 5.60 -6.41 12.27
C SER A 65 5.00 -5.04 11.98
N ILE A 66 5.81 -4.07 11.53
CA ILE A 66 5.30 -2.74 11.18
C ILE A 66 4.46 -2.70 9.89
N VAL A 67 4.40 -3.80 9.14
CA VAL A 67 3.67 -3.91 7.86
C VAL A 67 2.90 -5.23 7.73
N ASP A 68 2.65 -5.93 8.83
CA ASP A 68 1.98 -7.23 8.81
C ASP A 68 0.45 -7.16 8.81
N GLY A 69 -0.10 -5.95 8.94
CA GLY A 69 -1.54 -5.69 8.98
C GLY A 69 -2.15 -5.80 10.38
N THR A 70 -1.31 -5.94 11.42
CA THR A 70 -1.78 -6.20 12.79
C THR A 70 -1.40 -5.06 13.75
N PHE A 71 -2.40 -4.36 14.26
CA PHE A 71 -2.19 -3.34 15.29
C PHE A 71 -1.92 -3.98 16.64
N LEU A 72 -1.04 -3.38 17.43
CA LEU A 72 -1.00 -3.62 18.87
C LEU A 72 -2.25 -2.99 19.54
N PRO A 73 -2.61 -3.42 20.74
CA PRO A 73 -3.68 -2.75 21.47
C PRO A 73 -3.40 -1.25 21.59
N GLU A 74 -4.43 -0.42 21.38
CA GLU A 74 -4.34 1.02 21.59
C GLU A 74 -3.81 1.33 22.99
N GLN A 75 -3.01 2.40 23.09
CA GLN A 75 -2.38 2.82 24.34
C GLN A 75 -1.35 1.82 24.91
N THR A 76 -0.85 0.89 24.11
CA THR A 76 0.35 0.12 24.47
C THR A 76 1.52 1.08 24.62
N THR A 77 2.33 0.91 25.66
CA THR A 77 3.54 1.71 25.85
C THR A 77 4.42 1.60 24.62
N TRP A 78 4.90 2.74 24.11
CA TRP A 78 5.58 2.89 22.82
C TRP A 78 6.73 1.89 22.58
N ASN A 79 7.41 1.40 23.61
CA ASN A 79 8.54 0.47 23.52
C ASN A 79 8.21 -0.97 23.95
N GLN A 80 6.93 -1.36 23.88
CA GLN A 80 6.48 -2.71 24.26
C GLN A 80 5.90 -3.47 23.07
N GLY A 81 6.78 -4.11 22.30
CA GLY A 81 6.40 -4.91 21.14
C GLY A 81 6.32 -4.14 19.82
N SER A 82 6.48 -2.84 19.84
CA SER A 82 6.63 -1.99 18.65
C SER A 82 8.06 -2.01 18.10
N TRP A 83 8.26 -1.46 16.92
CA TRP A 83 9.56 -1.08 16.38
C TRP A 83 9.90 0.30 16.91
N TRP A 84 10.87 0.41 17.84
CA TRP A 84 11.12 1.64 18.60
C TRP A 84 12.61 2.02 18.63
N TRP A 85 12.90 3.30 18.85
CA TRP A 85 14.25 3.85 18.91
C TRP A 85 14.32 5.10 19.77
N ASP A 86 15.55 5.46 20.15
CA ASP A 86 15.91 6.68 20.87
C ASP A 86 16.84 7.51 19.97
N GLU A 87 16.45 8.73 19.61
CA GLU A 87 17.25 9.65 18.77
C GLU A 87 18.15 10.60 19.56
N ASP A 88 18.35 10.37 20.83
CA ASP A 88 19.37 11.09 21.57
C ASP A 88 20.74 10.90 20.89
N PRO A 89 21.53 11.99 20.67
CA PRO A 89 22.87 11.91 20.04
C PRO A 89 23.85 10.94 20.70
N THR A 90 23.62 10.58 21.97
CA THR A 90 24.43 9.59 22.67
C THR A 90 24.13 8.14 22.20
N VAL A 91 23.00 7.93 21.55
CA VAL A 91 22.54 6.63 21.04
C VAL A 91 22.55 6.63 19.51
N ASN A 92 21.96 7.65 18.88
CA ASN A 92 21.87 7.80 17.43
C ASN A 92 22.42 9.15 17.00
N ALA A 93 23.48 9.14 16.20
CA ALA A 93 24.09 10.36 15.64
C ALA A 93 23.31 10.91 14.43
N SER A 94 22.35 10.16 13.91
CA SER A 94 21.54 10.49 12.73
C SER A 94 20.12 9.98 12.92
N PRO A 95 19.13 10.60 12.29
CA PRO A 95 17.75 10.14 12.33
C PRO A 95 17.62 8.66 11.92
N VAL A 96 16.74 7.94 12.61
CA VAL A 96 16.37 6.58 12.22
C VAL A 96 15.40 6.64 11.05
N VAL A 97 15.75 5.99 9.97
CA VAL A 97 14.94 5.94 8.74
C VAL A 97 14.62 4.50 8.40
N THR A 98 13.36 4.16 8.34
CA THR A 98 12.89 2.84 7.88
C THR A 98 12.37 2.95 6.46
N THR A 99 12.93 2.17 5.55
CA THR A 99 12.54 2.09 4.13
C THR A 99 11.90 0.74 3.86
N ILE A 100 10.74 0.75 3.24
CA ILE A 100 9.98 -0.40 2.80
C ILE A 100 10.04 -0.46 1.28
N HIS A 101 10.58 -1.56 0.73
CA HIS A 101 10.60 -1.84 -0.70
C HIS A 101 9.48 -2.83 -1.02
N LEU A 102 8.52 -2.39 -1.81
CA LEU A 102 7.38 -3.20 -2.24
C LEU A 102 7.79 -4.11 -3.40
N ASN A 103 7.14 -5.27 -3.53
CA ASN A 103 7.45 -6.26 -4.57
C ASN A 103 7.03 -5.84 -6.00
N GLN A 104 6.29 -4.74 -6.14
CA GLN A 104 5.88 -4.12 -7.40
C GLN A 104 5.41 -2.68 -7.16
N LEU A 105 5.07 -1.99 -8.24
CA LEU A 105 4.45 -0.66 -8.15
C LEU A 105 2.99 -0.75 -7.67
N TYR A 106 2.63 0.11 -6.74
CA TYR A 106 1.27 0.30 -6.24
C TYR A 106 0.83 1.75 -6.40
N THR A 107 -0.41 1.97 -6.79
CA THR A 107 -1.07 3.27 -6.69
C THR A 107 -1.73 3.36 -5.34
N ILE A 108 -1.25 4.27 -4.49
CA ILE A 108 -1.67 4.44 -3.09
C ILE A 108 -2.50 5.72 -2.99
N ASP A 109 -3.56 5.69 -2.16
CA ASP A 109 -4.48 6.79 -1.93
C ASP A 109 -4.64 7.18 -0.46
N SER A 110 -4.23 6.34 0.49
CA SER A 110 -4.36 6.63 1.92
C SER A 110 -3.46 5.76 2.78
N PHE A 111 -3.24 6.21 4.03
CA PHE A 111 -2.47 5.49 5.03
C PHE A 111 -3.22 5.41 6.36
N VAL A 112 -2.91 4.35 7.13
CA VAL A 112 -3.19 4.26 8.56
C VAL A 112 -1.87 3.89 9.25
N VAL A 113 -1.54 4.59 10.33
CA VAL A 113 -0.31 4.38 11.10
C VAL A 113 -0.66 4.32 12.58
N GLN A 114 -0.15 3.31 13.28
CA GLN A 114 -0.14 3.27 14.73
C GLN A 114 1.29 3.53 15.22
N ALA A 115 1.47 4.64 15.93
CA ALA A 115 2.76 5.10 16.43
C ALA A 115 2.58 5.88 17.74
N ASP A 116 3.68 6.23 18.41
CA ASP A 116 3.64 6.94 19.69
C ASP A 116 2.90 8.27 19.60
N ASP A 117 2.14 8.61 20.63
CA ASP A 117 1.11 9.65 20.60
C ASP A 117 1.67 11.08 20.58
N ASN A 118 2.74 11.33 21.31
CA ASN A 118 3.31 12.66 21.52
C ASN A 118 4.32 13.08 20.43
N ASP A 119 4.56 12.23 19.45
CA ASP A 119 5.54 12.41 18.40
C ASP A 119 4.93 12.76 17.05
N THR A 120 5.75 13.37 16.20
CA THR A 120 5.46 13.60 14.79
C THR A 120 6.32 12.72 13.92
N TYR A 121 5.70 12.20 12.86
CA TYR A 121 6.38 11.34 11.90
C TYR A 121 6.12 11.80 10.49
N ARG A 122 6.88 11.22 9.54
CA ARG A 122 6.74 11.48 8.11
C ARG A 122 6.74 10.19 7.35
N LEU A 123 5.76 10.04 6.43
CA LEU A 123 5.78 9.08 5.36
C LEU A 123 6.13 9.78 4.05
N GLU A 124 7.08 9.21 3.31
CA GLU A 124 7.48 9.65 1.99
C GLU A 124 7.42 8.46 1.02
N TYR A 125 7.27 8.77 -0.26
CA TYR A 125 7.32 7.81 -1.34
C TYR A 125 8.37 8.19 -2.37
N TRP A 126 8.90 7.21 -3.10
CA TRP A 126 9.83 7.44 -4.20
C TRP A 126 9.06 7.62 -5.50
N ASP A 127 9.25 8.75 -6.21
CA ASP A 127 8.57 9.04 -7.49
C ASP A 127 9.35 8.56 -8.73
N GLY A 128 10.44 7.80 -8.52
CA GLY A 128 11.39 7.39 -9.56
C GLY A 128 12.62 8.29 -9.67
N THR A 129 12.59 9.48 -9.06
CA THR A 129 13.68 10.47 -9.13
C THR A 129 14.05 11.05 -7.77
N ALA A 130 13.07 11.25 -6.89
CA ALA A 130 13.24 11.86 -5.58
C ALA A 130 12.21 11.33 -4.56
N TRP A 131 12.54 11.49 -3.28
CA TRP A 131 11.58 11.28 -2.21
C TRP A 131 10.59 12.44 -2.16
N GLN A 132 9.29 12.11 -2.17
CA GLN A 132 8.19 13.04 -2.10
C GLN A 132 7.41 12.83 -0.81
N LEU A 133 6.89 13.91 -0.24
CA LEU A 133 6.02 13.81 0.92
C LEU A 133 4.71 13.13 0.56
N ALA A 134 4.40 12.03 1.28
CA ALA A 134 3.07 11.41 1.23
C ALA A 134 2.20 11.95 2.35
N TRP A 135 2.70 11.96 3.59
CA TRP A 135 1.92 12.38 4.74
C TRP A 135 2.82 12.79 5.92
N ASP A 136 2.60 13.99 6.45
CA ASP A 136 3.11 14.39 7.76
C ASP A 136 2.09 13.95 8.83
N ILE A 137 2.53 13.07 9.73
CA ILE A 137 1.70 12.44 10.77
C ILE A 137 1.79 13.33 12.03
N PRO A 138 0.68 13.97 12.42
CA PRO A 138 0.69 14.87 13.58
C PRO A 138 0.72 14.09 14.89
N THR A 139 1.06 14.77 15.98
CA THR A 139 0.81 14.28 17.34
C THR A 139 -0.68 14.08 17.58
N LEU A 140 -1.01 13.12 18.43
CA LEU A 140 -2.39 12.92 18.92
C LEU A 140 -2.32 12.69 20.44
N LEU A 141 -2.23 13.77 21.20
CA LEU A 141 -2.01 13.74 22.64
C LEU A 141 -2.97 12.77 23.37
N SER A 142 -2.44 11.61 23.74
CA SER A 142 -3.13 10.51 24.41
C SER A 142 -2.17 9.79 25.36
N PHE A 143 -1.88 8.53 25.14
CA PHE A 143 -0.88 7.71 25.81
C PHE A 143 -0.40 6.60 24.89
N GLY A 144 0.91 6.47 24.71
CA GLY A 144 1.55 5.38 23.99
C GLY A 144 1.11 5.27 22.52
N LEU A 145 1.04 4.07 22.01
CA LEU A 145 0.71 3.82 20.60
C LEU A 145 -0.75 4.17 20.31
N VAL A 146 -0.96 5.05 19.33
CA VAL A 146 -2.28 5.48 18.86
C VAL A 146 -2.39 5.42 17.35
N THR A 147 -3.56 5.03 16.87
CA THR A 147 -3.85 4.90 15.44
C THR A 147 -4.28 6.23 14.84
N ARG A 148 -3.69 6.59 13.69
CA ARG A 148 -3.97 7.81 12.92
C ARG A 148 -4.23 7.44 11.47
N SER A 149 -5.10 8.20 10.79
CA SER A 149 -5.40 8.05 9.38
C SER A 149 -5.07 9.32 8.61
N SER A 150 -4.48 9.19 7.42
CA SER A 150 -4.23 10.33 6.53
C SER A 150 -5.51 10.89 5.90
N GLY A 151 -6.61 10.13 5.93
CA GLY A 151 -7.72 10.35 5.01
C GLY A 151 -7.29 10.08 3.56
N VAL A 152 -8.13 10.49 2.61
CA VAL A 152 -7.84 10.33 1.18
C VAL A 152 -6.81 11.37 0.74
N LEU A 153 -5.74 10.90 0.11
CA LEU A 153 -4.66 11.70 -0.47
C LEU A 153 -4.82 11.79 -2.00
N SER A 154 -4.04 12.66 -2.63
CA SER A 154 -3.84 12.58 -4.08
C SER A 154 -3.09 11.29 -4.40
N ASN A 155 -3.61 10.48 -5.33
CA ASN A 155 -3.00 9.23 -5.73
C ASN A 155 -1.58 9.41 -6.25
N PHE A 156 -0.69 8.53 -5.83
CA PHE A 156 0.67 8.43 -6.35
C PHE A 156 1.06 6.96 -6.55
N THR A 157 2.01 6.70 -7.44
CA THR A 157 2.48 5.34 -7.74
C THR A 157 3.92 5.18 -7.29
N THR A 158 4.19 4.13 -6.52
CA THR A 158 5.51 3.87 -5.95
C THR A 158 5.73 2.38 -5.66
N ASP A 159 6.99 1.98 -5.56
CA ASP A 159 7.45 0.73 -4.97
C ASP A 159 8.30 0.94 -3.71
N PHE A 160 8.54 2.20 -3.30
CA PHE A 160 9.28 2.51 -2.07
C PHE A 160 8.53 3.48 -1.17
N LEU A 161 8.46 3.15 0.10
CA LEU A 161 8.00 4.02 1.18
C LEU A 161 9.13 4.26 2.17
N ARG A 162 9.16 5.43 2.80
CA ARG A 162 10.10 5.78 3.85
C ARG A 162 9.38 6.39 5.04
N PHE A 163 9.69 5.89 6.24
CA PHE A 163 9.13 6.35 7.50
C PHE A 163 10.24 6.89 8.39
N THR A 164 10.01 8.07 8.99
CA THR A 164 10.99 8.79 9.82
C THR A 164 10.25 9.56 10.90
N ALA A 165 10.80 9.64 12.13
CA ALA A 165 10.35 10.60 13.13
C ALA A 165 10.83 12.00 12.76
N THR A 166 10.04 13.02 13.04
CA THR A 166 10.35 14.42 12.70
C THR A 166 10.35 15.37 13.89
N GLY A 167 9.88 14.91 15.04
CA GLY A 167 9.90 15.67 16.29
C GLY A 167 9.16 14.96 17.39
N GLY A 168 9.42 15.35 18.63
CA GLY A 168 8.85 14.76 19.82
C GLY A 168 9.83 14.79 20.99
N ASP A 169 9.77 13.78 21.85
CA ASP A 169 10.60 13.68 23.04
C ASP A 169 11.88 12.84 22.85
N ASN A 170 12.18 12.45 21.62
CA ASN A 170 13.27 11.59 21.19
C ASN A 170 13.09 10.08 21.50
N TYR A 171 11.94 9.66 22.00
CA TYR A 171 11.58 8.26 22.22
C TYR A 171 10.44 7.87 21.26
N TYR A 172 10.74 7.21 20.19
CA TYR A 172 9.83 6.95 19.08
C TYR A 172 9.44 5.48 18.98
N GLY A 173 8.21 5.24 18.61
CA GLY A 173 7.71 3.89 18.37
C GLY A 173 6.68 3.83 17.25
N VAL A 174 6.73 2.78 16.45
CA VAL A 174 5.71 2.44 15.45
C VAL A 174 5.40 0.95 15.55
N SER A 175 4.12 0.61 15.56
CA SER A 175 3.67 -0.78 15.59
C SER A 175 3.13 -1.24 14.25
N GLU A 176 2.51 -0.32 13.46
CA GLU A 176 1.90 -0.68 12.19
C GLU A 176 1.85 0.51 11.25
N ILE A 177 2.13 0.24 9.98
CA ILE A 177 1.94 1.12 8.84
C ILE A 177 1.07 0.35 7.84
N GLN A 178 -0.06 0.92 7.44
CA GLN A 178 -0.91 0.39 6.38
C GLN A 178 -0.97 1.41 5.25
N ALA A 179 -0.83 0.93 4.02
CA ALA A 179 -1.02 1.71 2.80
C ALA A 179 -2.18 1.12 2.01
N PHE A 180 -3.16 1.95 1.69
CA PHE A 180 -4.34 1.52 0.95
C PHE A 180 -4.21 1.95 -0.51
N GLY A 181 -4.50 1.01 -1.40
CA GLY A 181 -4.31 1.23 -2.82
C GLY A 181 -4.60 0.00 -3.65
N VAL A 182 -4.10 0.02 -4.88
CA VAL A 182 -4.21 -1.08 -5.85
C VAL A 182 -2.87 -1.30 -6.53
N ALA A 183 -2.61 -2.52 -6.98
CA ALA A 183 -1.45 -2.79 -7.82
C ALA A 183 -1.51 -1.91 -9.08
N ALA A 184 -0.41 -1.23 -9.41
CA ALA A 184 -0.30 -0.49 -10.66
C ALA A 184 -0.15 -1.51 -11.80
N VAL A 185 -1.27 -1.85 -12.44
CA VAL A 185 -1.28 -2.81 -13.55
C VAL A 185 -0.55 -2.18 -14.74
N PRO A 186 0.47 -2.82 -15.31
CA PRO A 186 1.07 -2.37 -16.55
C PRO A 186 0.01 -2.36 -17.66
N GLU A 187 -0.42 -1.19 -18.10
CA GLU A 187 -1.46 -1.03 -19.14
C GLU A 187 -1.20 -1.77 -20.46
N PRO A 188 0.07 -2.01 -20.92
CA PRO A 188 0.33 -2.63 -22.20
C PRO A 188 -0.25 -4.04 -22.39
N GLU A 189 -0.28 -4.86 -21.33
CA GLU A 189 -0.73 -6.25 -21.44
C GLU A 189 -2.25 -6.38 -21.63
N ILE A 190 -3.03 -5.52 -21.00
CA ILE A 190 -4.49 -5.51 -21.13
C ILE A 190 -4.89 -5.12 -22.55
N TYR A 191 -4.27 -4.09 -23.11
CA TYR A 191 -4.53 -3.65 -24.48
C TYR A 191 -4.03 -4.66 -25.51
N ALA A 192 -2.88 -5.31 -25.28
CA ALA A 192 -2.38 -6.39 -26.12
C ALA A 192 -3.31 -7.60 -26.11
N MET A 193 -3.80 -8.05 -24.95
CA MET A 193 -4.74 -9.14 -24.84
C MET A 193 -6.09 -8.80 -25.46
N LEU A 194 -6.59 -7.59 -25.27
CA LEU A 194 -7.80 -7.11 -25.94
C LEU A 194 -7.63 -7.09 -27.47
N GLY A 195 -6.50 -6.56 -27.97
CA GLY A 195 -6.17 -6.52 -29.39
C GLY A 195 -6.06 -7.92 -30.01
N ILE A 196 -5.41 -8.86 -29.34
CA ILE A 196 -5.32 -10.28 -29.76
C ILE A 196 -6.73 -10.92 -29.77
N GLY A 197 -7.52 -10.70 -28.73
CA GLY A 197 -8.89 -11.25 -28.64
C GLY A 197 -9.80 -10.73 -29.75
N LEU A 198 -9.77 -9.42 -30.04
CA LEU A 198 -10.53 -8.81 -31.15
C LEU A 198 -10.01 -9.28 -32.50
N GLY A 199 -8.71 -9.42 -32.68
CA GLY A 199 -8.08 -9.93 -33.91
C GLY A 199 -8.51 -11.36 -34.20
N LEU A 200 -8.51 -12.24 -33.19
CA LEU A 200 -8.97 -13.64 -33.34
C LEU A 200 -10.46 -13.71 -33.69
N MET A 201 -11.30 -12.90 -33.04
CA MET A 201 -12.73 -12.84 -33.36
C MET A 201 -12.98 -12.37 -34.80
N GLY A 202 -12.27 -11.35 -35.25
CA GLY A 202 -12.33 -10.86 -36.63
C GLY A 202 -11.90 -11.91 -37.65
N PHE A 203 -10.83 -12.65 -37.36
CA PHE A 203 -10.34 -13.73 -38.20
C PHE A 203 -11.36 -14.90 -38.32
N ILE A 204 -11.95 -15.32 -37.21
CA ILE A 204 -12.97 -16.36 -37.19
C ILE A 204 -14.24 -15.93 -37.96
N ALA A 205 -14.67 -14.67 -37.79
CA ALA A 205 -15.82 -14.13 -38.52
C ALA A 205 -15.60 -14.11 -40.04
N ARG A 206 -14.37 -13.76 -40.47
CA ARG A 206 -13.98 -13.75 -41.88
C ARG A 206 -13.97 -15.17 -42.48
N ARG A 207 -13.42 -16.16 -41.77
CA ARG A 207 -13.45 -17.58 -42.21
C ARG A 207 -14.84 -18.12 -42.38
N ARG A 208 -15.77 -17.82 -41.47
CA ARG A 208 -17.17 -18.27 -41.56
C ARG A 208 -17.89 -17.68 -42.77
N LYS A 209 -17.59 -16.44 -43.19
CA LYS A 209 -18.15 -15.83 -44.40
C LYS A 209 -17.63 -16.52 -45.67
N GLN A 210 -16.39 -16.97 -45.71
CA GLN A 210 -15.79 -17.66 -46.86
C GLN A 210 -16.30 -19.09 -47.01
N GLN A 211 -16.80 -19.73 -45.96
CA GLN A 211 -17.37 -21.09 -46.02
C GLN A 211 -18.87 -21.07 -46.37
N ALA A 212 -19.52 -19.91 -46.36
CA ALA A 212 -20.96 -19.77 -46.62
C ALA A 212 -21.25 -19.21 -48.04
N ALA A 213 -20.22 -18.93 -48.83
CA ALA A 213 -20.26 -18.52 -50.24
C ALA A 213 -19.84 -19.66 -51.16
#